data_b36224a5f078cbbd23c737a5724d9a0b
#
_entry.id   b36224a5f078cbbd23c737a5724d9a0b
#
_cell.length_a   1.000
_cell.length_b   1.000
_cell.length_c   1.000
_cell.angle_alpha   90.00
_cell.angle_beta   90.00
_cell.angle_gamma   90.00
#
_symmetry.space_group_name_H-M   'P 1'
#
loop_
_entity.id
_entity.type
_entity.pdbx_description
1 polymer ?
#
loop_
_entity_poly.entity_id
_entity_poly.type
_entity_poly.pdbx_seq_one_letter_code
_entity_poly.pdbx_strand_id
1 'polypeptide(L)'
;MIQITPQMRILLAVEPVDFRKGIDGLAGLCRQVLATDPLAGALVVFRSRSRRALKCLVYDGQGYWLCQKRLSQGRFVWWPTGAEGHTVRIDPHQLHLLLWNGDPSQTTVAPMWRAVATTG
;
A
#
# COMPACT_ATOMS: atom_id res chain seq x y z
N MET A 1 0.43 15.10 -6.59
CA MET A 1 -0.37 13.93 -6.21
C MET A 1 0.20 12.66 -6.77
N ILE A 2 0.14 11.58 -6.01
CA ILE A 2 0.68 10.30 -6.47
C ILE A 2 -0.18 9.73 -7.58
N GLN A 3 0.44 9.36 -8.68
CA GLN A 3 -0.23 8.68 -9.76
C GLN A 3 -0.04 7.17 -9.62
N ILE A 4 -1.14 6.45 -9.57
CA ILE A 4 -1.12 5.00 -9.44
C ILE A 4 -1.32 4.40 -10.83
N THR A 5 -0.32 3.65 -11.29
CA THR A 5 -0.36 3.02 -12.61
C THR A 5 -0.58 1.53 -12.49
N PRO A 6 -1.06 0.86 -13.55
CA PRO A 6 -1.26 -0.59 -13.50
C PRO A 6 0.03 -1.38 -13.28
N GLN A 7 1.19 -0.81 -13.62
CA GLN A 7 2.48 -1.47 -13.49
C GLN A 7 3.13 -1.22 -12.14
N MET A 8 2.58 -0.33 -11.34
CA MET A 8 3.17 0.05 -10.07
C MET A 8 3.16 -1.12 -9.10
N ARG A 9 4.30 -1.36 -8.46
CA ARG A 9 4.39 -2.36 -7.40
C ARG A 9 3.91 -1.73 -6.10
N ILE A 10 2.93 -2.38 -5.47
CA ILE A 10 2.33 -1.89 -4.23
C ILE A 10 2.52 -2.93 -3.15
N LEU A 11 3.10 -2.51 -2.04
CA LEU A 11 3.38 -3.38 -0.91
C LEU A 11 2.67 -2.85 0.32
N LEU A 12 2.02 -3.75 1.06
CA LEU A 12 1.46 -3.43 2.37
C LEU A 12 2.40 -3.93 3.45
N ALA A 13 2.79 -3.07 4.37
CA ALA A 13 3.55 -3.47 5.54
C ALA A 13 2.60 -4.21 6.49
N VAL A 14 2.90 -5.46 6.82
CA VAL A 14 1.98 -6.30 7.61
C VAL A 14 1.81 -5.74 9.01
N GLU A 15 2.92 -5.37 9.67
CA GLU A 15 2.88 -4.88 11.04
C GLU A 15 2.55 -3.39 11.09
N PRO A 16 1.86 -2.93 12.13
CA PRO A 16 1.58 -1.51 12.28
C PRO A 16 2.87 -0.73 12.54
N VAL A 17 2.84 0.56 12.20
CA VAL A 17 3.96 1.45 12.46
C VAL A 17 3.54 2.60 13.37
N ASP A 18 4.53 3.19 14.01
CA ASP A 18 4.34 4.41 14.79
C ASP A 18 4.14 5.57 13.83
N PHE A 19 2.96 6.18 13.85
CA PHE A 19 2.62 7.26 12.93
C PHE A 19 3.28 8.61 13.26
N ARG A 20 4.12 8.65 14.29
CA ARG A 20 5.02 9.78 14.47
C ARG A 20 6.18 9.75 13.47
N LYS A 21 6.44 8.60 12.85
CA LYS A 21 7.46 8.49 11.82
C LYS A 21 7.05 9.27 10.57
N GLY A 22 7.96 10.10 10.08
CA GLY A 22 7.80 10.78 8.81
C GLY A 22 8.51 10.03 7.69
N ILE A 23 8.83 10.76 6.63
CA ILE A 23 9.42 10.18 5.43
C ILE A 23 10.70 9.40 5.75
N ASP A 24 11.63 10.01 6.45
CA ASP A 24 12.92 9.37 6.72
C ASP A 24 12.78 8.13 7.59
N GLY A 25 11.94 8.19 8.60
CA GLY A 25 11.68 7.05 9.47
C GLY A 25 11.05 5.88 8.72
N LEU A 26 10.08 6.16 7.85
CA LEU A 26 9.41 5.13 7.08
C LEU A 26 10.32 4.57 5.98
N ALA A 27 11.11 5.42 5.33
CA ALA A 27 12.08 4.95 4.35
C ALA A 27 13.14 4.05 5.01
N GLY A 28 13.60 4.43 6.21
CA GLY A 28 14.51 3.60 6.98
C GLY A 28 13.89 2.25 7.35
N LEU A 29 12.63 2.24 7.71
CA LEU A 29 11.91 1.01 8.01
C LEU A 29 11.83 0.09 6.78
N CYS A 30 11.60 0.63 5.61
CA CYS A 30 11.60 -0.13 4.38
C CYS A 30 12.93 -0.86 4.19
N ARG A 31 14.06 -0.17 4.39
CA ARG A 31 15.38 -0.76 4.20
C ARG A 31 15.73 -1.77 5.27
N GLN A 32 15.42 -1.45 6.53
CA GLN A 32 15.91 -2.22 7.68
C GLN A 32 15.03 -3.41 8.02
N VAL A 33 13.73 -3.28 7.89
CA VAL A 33 12.78 -4.29 8.33
C VAL A 33 12.08 -4.96 7.15
N LEU A 34 11.59 -4.16 6.21
CA LEU A 34 10.78 -4.69 5.12
C LEU A 34 11.63 -5.26 3.98
N ALA A 35 12.94 -5.12 4.04
CA ALA A 35 13.86 -5.57 3.00
C ALA A 35 13.45 -5.06 1.61
N THR A 36 12.99 -3.82 1.57
CA THR A 36 12.49 -3.16 0.36
C THR A 36 13.27 -1.87 0.17
N ASP A 37 13.77 -1.67 -1.05
CA ASP A 37 14.43 -0.42 -1.39
C ASP A 37 13.37 0.65 -1.69
N PRO A 38 13.21 1.67 -0.83
CA PRO A 38 12.20 2.69 -1.07
C PRO A 38 12.46 3.52 -2.31
N LEU A 39 13.70 3.56 -2.80
CA LEU A 39 14.06 4.31 -4.02
C LEU A 39 13.69 3.57 -5.29
N ALA A 40 13.28 2.32 -5.20
CA ALA A 40 12.94 1.51 -6.38
C ALA A 40 11.58 1.87 -6.99
N GLY A 41 10.83 2.79 -6.38
CA GLY A 41 9.57 3.27 -6.94
C GLY A 41 8.34 2.48 -6.52
N ALA A 42 8.48 1.49 -5.66
CA ALA A 42 7.32 0.81 -5.11
C ALA A 42 6.56 1.75 -4.18
N LEU A 43 5.24 1.66 -4.20
CA LEU A 43 4.40 2.35 -3.23
C LEU A 43 4.24 1.44 -2.02
N VAL A 44 4.63 1.93 -0.85
CA VAL A 44 4.53 1.16 0.39
C VAL A 44 3.47 1.77 1.27
N VAL A 45 2.53 0.95 1.72
CA VAL A 45 1.41 1.39 2.54
C VAL A 45 1.59 0.87 3.95
N PHE A 46 1.45 1.77 4.91
CA PHE A 46 1.58 1.49 6.34
C PHE A 46 0.26 1.77 7.03
N ARG A 47 -0.04 1.02 8.07
CA ARG A 47 -1.21 1.30 8.90
C ARG A 47 -0.82 1.73 10.30
N SER A 48 -1.67 2.53 10.92
CA SER A 48 -1.56 2.83 12.34
C SER A 48 -1.98 1.62 13.18
N ARG A 49 -1.54 1.60 14.46
CA ARG A 49 -1.93 0.53 15.37
C ARG A 49 -3.43 0.41 15.52
N SER A 50 -4.12 1.53 15.55
CA SER A 50 -5.57 1.58 15.71
C SER A 50 -6.33 1.25 14.43
N ARG A 51 -5.67 1.12 13.28
CA ARG A 51 -6.28 0.96 11.96
C ARG A 51 -7.16 2.14 11.56
N ARG A 52 -6.92 3.31 12.14
CA ARG A 52 -7.69 4.51 11.77
C ARG A 52 -7.06 5.30 10.66
N ALA A 53 -5.81 5.03 10.35
CA ALA A 53 -5.07 5.80 9.36
C ALA A 53 -4.12 4.93 8.57
N LEU A 54 -3.89 5.33 7.33
CA LEU A 54 -2.91 4.76 6.43
C LEU A 54 -1.93 5.83 5.98
N LYS A 55 -0.69 5.45 5.77
CA LYS A 55 0.32 6.29 5.13
C LYS A 55 0.86 5.56 3.91
N CYS A 56 0.99 6.29 2.82
CA CYS A 56 1.55 5.76 1.57
C CYS A 56 2.83 6.51 1.26
N LEU A 57 3.92 5.77 1.09
CA LEU A 57 5.23 6.32 0.78
C LEU A 57 5.65 5.85 -0.61
N VAL A 58 6.04 6.80 -1.46
CA VAL A 58 6.57 6.48 -2.79
C VAL A 58 7.64 7.48 -3.19
N TYR A 59 8.68 6.98 -3.85
CA TYR A 59 9.73 7.79 -4.43
C TYR A 59 9.48 7.93 -5.93
N ASP A 60 9.44 9.18 -6.43
CA ASP A 60 9.07 9.45 -7.82
C ASP A 60 10.28 9.68 -8.74
N GLY A 61 11.48 9.42 -8.25
CA GLY A 61 12.72 9.68 -9.00
C GLY A 61 13.38 10.99 -8.61
N GLN A 62 12.66 11.88 -7.96
CA GLN A 62 13.19 13.17 -7.51
C GLN A 62 13.04 13.37 -6.01
N GLY A 63 11.98 12.86 -5.43
CA GLY A 63 11.70 13.02 -4.02
C GLY A 63 10.65 12.04 -3.55
N TYR A 64 10.39 12.07 -2.26
CA TYR A 64 9.38 11.21 -1.65
C TYR A 64 8.04 11.93 -1.55
N TRP A 65 7.00 11.16 -1.81
CA TRP A 65 5.64 11.52 -1.46
C TRP A 65 5.21 10.72 -0.25
N LEU A 66 4.66 11.40 0.74
CA LEU A 66 4.03 10.74 1.88
C LEU A 66 2.61 11.26 1.98
N CYS A 67 1.66 10.38 1.69
CA CYS A 67 0.24 10.71 1.76
C CYS A 67 -0.38 9.99 2.93
N GLN A 68 -1.29 10.64 3.61
CA GLN A 68 -1.98 10.05 4.75
C GLN A 68 -3.47 10.17 4.58
N LYS A 69 -4.18 9.08 4.85
CA LYS A 69 -5.63 9.10 4.99
C LYS A 69 -6.00 8.68 6.40
N ARG A 70 -6.75 9.53 7.09
CA ARG A 70 -7.30 9.23 8.41
C ARG A 70 -8.81 9.20 8.30
N LEU A 71 -9.40 8.09 8.76
CA LEU A 71 -10.85 7.99 8.79
C LEU A 71 -11.42 8.91 9.87
N SER A 72 -12.49 9.62 9.54
CA SER A 72 -13.18 10.46 10.53
C SER A 72 -13.93 9.63 11.55
N GLN A 73 -14.35 8.43 11.16
CA GLN A 73 -15.02 7.47 12.02
C GLN A 73 -14.62 6.06 11.63
N GLY A 74 -14.60 5.18 12.62
CA GLY A 74 -14.34 3.77 12.38
C GLY A 74 -12.89 3.46 12.12
N ARG A 75 -12.67 2.26 11.57
CA ARG A 75 -11.35 1.71 11.29
C ARG A 75 -11.37 1.08 9.92
N PHE A 76 -10.18 0.95 9.33
CA PHE A 76 -10.04 0.15 8.11
C PHE A 76 -10.43 -1.30 8.41
N VAL A 77 -11.37 -1.83 7.64
CA VAL A 77 -11.99 -3.13 7.94
C VAL A 77 -11.08 -4.30 7.62
N TRP A 78 -10.10 -4.09 6.74
CA TRP A 78 -9.23 -5.17 6.30
C TRP A 78 -7.76 -4.76 6.35
N TRP A 79 -6.93 -5.69 6.76
CA TRP A 79 -5.47 -5.61 6.65
C TRP A 79 -4.91 -7.03 6.62
N PRO A 80 -3.85 -7.30 5.84
CA PRO A 80 -3.27 -8.64 5.81
C PRO A 80 -2.72 -9.03 7.17
N THR A 81 -2.94 -10.29 7.54
CA THR A 81 -2.44 -10.86 8.79
C THR A 81 -1.85 -12.22 8.52
N GLY A 82 -0.92 -12.65 9.39
CA GLY A 82 -0.37 -13.99 9.33
C GLY A 82 0.42 -14.30 8.08
N ALA A 83 0.78 -13.29 7.32
CA ALA A 83 1.54 -13.48 6.10
C ALA A 83 2.98 -13.88 6.43
N GLU A 84 3.57 -14.65 5.54
CA GLU A 84 5.00 -14.88 5.59
C GLU A 84 5.73 -13.61 5.18
N GLY A 85 6.73 -13.22 5.98
CA GLY A 85 7.48 -12.02 5.72
C GLY A 85 6.81 -10.76 6.25
N HIS A 86 7.32 -9.61 5.82
CA HIS A 86 6.94 -8.32 6.38
C HIS A 86 6.06 -7.50 5.46
N THR A 87 5.89 -7.92 4.23
CA THR A 87 5.06 -7.20 3.25
C THR A 87 4.16 -8.16 2.49
N VAL A 88 3.05 -7.61 2.02
CA VAL A 88 2.13 -8.32 1.10
C VAL A 88 1.94 -7.44 -0.12
N ARG A 89 2.05 -8.03 -1.29
CA ARG A 89 1.84 -7.32 -2.55
C ARG A 89 0.37 -7.34 -2.92
N ILE A 90 -0.14 -6.19 -3.36
CA ILE A 90 -1.50 -6.06 -3.89
C ILE A 90 -1.48 -5.35 -5.24
N ASP A 91 -2.58 -5.48 -5.96
CA ASP A 91 -2.80 -4.78 -7.23
C ASP A 91 -3.25 -3.35 -7.00
N PRO A 92 -3.06 -2.45 -7.98
CA PRO A 92 -3.62 -1.09 -7.90
C PRO A 92 -5.13 -1.09 -7.65
N HIS A 93 -5.87 -2.01 -8.25
CA HIS A 93 -7.31 -2.11 -8.01
C HIS A 93 -7.62 -2.43 -6.54
N GLN A 94 -6.87 -3.36 -5.96
CA GLN A 94 -7.03 -3.70 -4.56
C GLN A 94 -6.65 -2.53 -3.65
N LEU A 95 -5.67 -1.74 -4.03
CA LEU A 95 -5.32 -0.53 -3.30
C LEU A 95 -6.47 0.47 -3.28
N HIS A 96 -7.13 0.68 -4.41
CA HIS A 96 -8.29 1.58 -4.46
C HIS A 96 -9.38 1.11 -3.51
N LEU A 97 -9.67 -0.18 -3.49
CA LEU A 97 -10.65 -0.74 -2.55
C LEU A 97 -10.23 -0.50 -1.10
N LEU A 98 -8.98 -0.76 -0.78
CA LEU A 98 -8.45 -0.54 0.56
C LEU A 98 -8.60 0.92 0.98
N LEU A 99 -8.21 1.85 0.12
CA LEU A 99 -8.27 3.29 0.42
C LEU A 99 -9.70 3.77 0.66
N TRP A 100 -10.69 3.12 0.06
CA TRP A 100 -12.11 3.43 0.28
C TRP A 100 -12.73 2.55 1.36
N ASN A 101 -11.89 1.89 2.15
CA ASN A 101 -12.29 1.04 3.27
C ASN A 101 -13.09 -0.20 2.84
N GLY A 102 -12.77 -0.74 1.68
CA GLY A 102 -13.29 -2.02 1.26
C GLY A 102 -12.37 -3.16 1.69
N ASP A 103 -12.80 -4.38 1.42
CA ASP A 103 -12.03 -5.59 1.68
C ASP A 103 -11.50 -6.16 0.35
N PRO A 104 -10.24 -5.89 0.01
CA PRO A 104 -9.70 -6.37 -1.26
C PRO A 104 -9.56 -7.87 -1.35
N SER A 105 -9.56 -8.58 -0.23
CA SER A 105 -9.48 -10.04 -0.25
C SER A 105 -10.75 -10.69 -0.81
N GLN A 106 -11.87 -9.97 -0.80
CA GLN A 106 -13.13 -10.45 -1.34
C GLN A 106 -13.25 -10.23 -2.84
N THR A 107 -12.27 -9.57 -3.45
CA THR A 107 -12.38 -9.15 -4.84
C THR A 107 -11.45 -10.00 -5.69
N THR A 108 -12.02 -10.54 -6.78
CA THR A 108 -11.25 -11.18 -7.82
C THR A 108 -11.07 -10.20 -8.96
N VAL A 109 -9.82 -9.92 -9.28
CA VAL A 109 -9.50 -9.01 -10.37
C VAL A 109 -9.14 -9.82 -11.59
N ALA A 110 -9.86 -9.59 -12.69
CA ALA A 110 -9.56 -10.26 -13.95
C ALA A 110 -8.21 -9.74 -14.47
N PRO A 111 -7.37 -10.61 -15.04
CA PRO A 111 -6.14 -10.18 -15.66
C PRO A 111 -6.40 -9.15 -16.76
N MET A 112 -5.49 -8.21 -16.90
CA MET A 112 -5.62 -7.15 -17.90
C MET A 112 -5.81 -7.71 -19.30
N TRP A 113 -5.05 -8.72 -19.66
CA TRP A 113 -5.16 -9.32 -20.98
C TRP A 113 -6.56 -9.88 -21.23
N ARG A 114 -7.21 -10.39 -20.20
CA ARG A 114 -8.55 -10.93 -20.33
C ARG A 114 -9.55 -9.83 -20.61
N ALA A 115 -9.42 -8.72 -19.95
CA ALA A 115 -10.34 -7.60 -20.15
C ALA A 115 -10.30 -7.10 -21.59
N VAL A 116 -9.17 -7.28 -22.25
CA VAL A 116 -8.98 -6.83 -23.63
C VAL A 116 -9.18 -7.99 -24.60
N ALA A 117 -8.48 -9.10 -24.34
CA ALA A 117 -8.33 -10.15 -25.33
C ALA A 117 -9.59 -11.01 -25.48
N THR A 118 -10.33 -11.19 -24.40
CA THR A 118 -11.50 -12.04 -24.45
C THR A 118 -12.63 -11.43 -25.23
N THR A 119 -12.57 -10.16 -25.44
CA THR A 119 -13.53 -9.49 -26.29
C THR A 119 -13.20 -9.66 -27.76
N GLY A 120 -12.00 -10.01 -27.93
CA GLY A 120 -11.55 -10.33 -29.27
C GLY A 120 -12.15 -11.59 -29.59
#